data_ce146ff716b1b1ab04b17a4d4e43d480
#
_entry.id   ce146ff716b1b1ab04b17a4d4e43d480
#
_cell.length_a   1.000
_cell.length_b   1.000
_cell.length_c   1.000
_cell.angle_alpha   90.00
_cell.angle_beta   90.00
_cell.angle_gamma   90.00
#
_symmetry.space_group_name_H-M   'P 1'
#
loop_
_entity.id
_entity.type
_entity.pdbx_description
1 polymer ?
#
loop_
_entity_poly.entity_id
_entity_poly.type
_entity_poly.pdbx_seq_one_letter_code
_entity_poly.pdbx_strand_id
1 'polypeptide(L)'
;AVVAEIATVVKAAAKDAKVSARKLAGVGIGSPGLVDTATGEVAGAANLPGFDEPVPLGPLVAGALGTEVRVGNDVSVATVAEHRLGAGRGFDDLLVVFAGSGVGGGLVLGGRLWTGTHGAAGEIGHMVVVEGGELCPCGRRGCMEAYAGRNAMERLARAAAAAGRPTELLAIQERQGRPRMTSGVFKTALDAGDPLAHELIERAVQALGAAIASAVNLVDVQAVLIGGGLGDKLGEPFVRRIETAMVPHLFVRPSPLRVLPGALGDYAGATGAALLVADRA
;
A
#
# COMPACT_ATOMS: atom_id res chain seq x y z
N ALA A 1 -20.63 -10.56 7.31
CA ALA A 1 -19.37 -11.21 7.71
C ALA A 1 -18.36 -10.14 8.15
N VAL A 2 -17.91 -9.22 7.28
CA VAL A 2 -16.84 -8.22 7.55
C VAL A 2 -17.11 -7.39 8.82
N VAL A 3 -18.31 -6.81 8.98
CA VAL A 3 -18.67 -5.99 10.15
C VAL A 3 -18.52 -6.78 11.46
N ALA A 4 -18.96 -8.04 11.48
CA ALA A 4 -18.86 -8.89 12.68
C ALA A 4 -17.41 -9.21 13.02
N GLU A 5 -16.56 -9.43 12.02
CA GLU A 5 -15.14 -9.70 12.21
C GLU A 5 -14.40 -8.46 12.73
N ILE A 6 -14.65 -7.28 12.14
CA ILE A 6 -14.11 -6.01 12.67
C ILE A 6 -14.51 -5.81 14.13
N ALA A 7 -15.79 -6.00 14.45
CA ALA A 7 -16.26 -5.84 15.83
C ALA A 7 -15.59 -6.84 16.79
N THR A 8 -15.30 -8.06 16.33
CA THR A 8 -14.60 -9.08 17.12
C THR A 8 -13.16 -8.67 17.38
N VAL A 9 -12.43 -8.24 16.35
CA VAL A 9 -11.03 -7.79 16.48
C VAL A 9 -10.92 -6.57 17.40
N VAL A 10 -11.81 -5.58 17.25
CA VAL A 10 -11.82 -4.39 18.12
C VAL A 10 -12.08 -4.77 19.59
N LYS A 11 -13.04 -5.66 19.84
CA LYS A 11 -13.32 -6.13 21.21
C LYS A 11 -12.15 -6.91 21.80
N ALA A 12 -11.46 -7.71 20.99
CA ALA A 12 -10.26 -8.43 21.42
C ALA A 12 -9.12 -7.46 21.78
N ALA A 13 -8.82 -6.50 20.89
CA ALA A 13 -7.80 -5.49 21.12
C ALA A 13 -8.09 -4.63 22.36
N ALA A 14 -9.35 -4.21 22.55
CA ALA A 14 -9.77 -3.48 23.76
C ALA A 14 -9.58 -4.31 25.03
N LYS A 15 -9.91 -5.61 24.97
CA LYS A 15 -9.70 -6.55 26.11
C LYS A 15 -8.21 -6.68 26.45
N ASP A 16 -7.36 -6.83 25.44
CA ASP A 16 -5.90 -6.93 25.63
C ASP A 16 -5.33 -5.65 26.24
N ALA A 17 -5.86 -4.50 25.83
CA ALA A 17 -5.55 -3.19 26.43
C ALA A 17 -6.21 -2.96 27.80
N LYS A 18 -6.99 -3.94 28.35
CA LYS A 18 -7.74 -3.83 29.60
C LYS A 18 -8.75 -2.68 29.63
N VAL A 19 -9.32 -2.35 28.49
CA VAL A 19 -10.33 -1.30 28.31
C VAL A 19 -11.62 -1.91 27.79
N SER A 20 -12.77 -1.40 28.19
CA SER A 20 -14.05 -1.78 27.55
C SER A 20 -14.16 -1.12 26.18
N ALA A 21 -14.60 -1.86 25.15
CA ALA A 21 -14.82 -1.32 23.82
C ALA A 21 -15.76 -0.11 23.79
N ARG A 22 -16.73 -0.04 24.73
CA ARG A 22 -17.65 1.11 24.90
C ARG A 22 -17.00 2.36 25.50
N LYS A 23 -15.78 2.24 26.05
CA LYS A 23 -15.03 3.36 26.64
C LYS A 23 -13.93 3.86 25.69
N LEU A 24 -13.83 3.30 24.47
CA LEU A 24 -12.97 3.84 23.45
C LEU A 24 -13.48 5.20 23.00
N ALA A 25 -12.59 6.15 22.78
CA ALA A 25 -12.94 7.46 22.22
C ALA A 25 -13.53 7.34 20.81
N GLY A 26 -13.15 6.27 20.10
CA GLY A 26 -13.66 5.92 18.78
C GLY A 26 -12.87 4.76 18.18
N VAL A 27 -13.28 4.34 17.00
CA VAL A 27 -12.60 3.30 16.20
C VAL A 27 -12.32 3.84 14.80
N GLY A 28 -11.06 3.81 14.38
CA GLY A 28 -10.66 4.09 13.02
C GLY A 28 -10.55 2.81 12.20
N ILE A 29 -10.93 2.87 10.93
CA ILE A 29 -10.83 1.76 9.98
C ILE A 29 -10.13 2.26 8.72
N GLY A 30 -9.09 1.55 8.28
CA GLY A 30 -8.52 1.66 6.94
C GLY A 30 -9.16 0.61 6.02
N SER A 31 -9.77 1.03 4.93
CA SER A 31 -10.43 0.14 3.97
C SER A 31 -9.87 0.33 2.56
N PRO A 32 -9.66 -0.74 1.79
CA PRO A 32 -9.44 -0.60 0.35
C PRO A 32 -10.69 -0.03 -0.33
N GLY A 33 -10.54 0.44 -1.57
CA GLY A 33 -11.61 1.02 -2.37
C GLY A 33 -11.78 2.53 -2.16
N LEU A 34 -12.85 3.06 -2.74
CA LEU A 34 -13.23 4.47 -2.59
C LEU A 34 -13.97 4.64 -1.27
N VAL A 35 -13.48 5.55 -0.45
CA VAL A 35 -14.06 5.84 0.87
C VAL A 35 -14.58 7.26 0.91
N ASP A 36 -15.86 7.40 1.17
CA ASP A 36 -16.44 8.68 1.61
C ASP A 36 -16.19 8.84 3.11
N THR A 37 -15.23 9.67 3.46
CA THR A 37 -14.82 9.90 4.85
C THR A 37 -15.87 10.65 5.68
N ALA A 38 -16.84 11.31 5.04
CA ALA A 38 -17.93 12.03 5.72
C ALA A 38 -19.03 11.08 6.17
N THR A 39 -19.40 10.12 5.31
CA THR A 39 -20.47 9.14 5.59
C THR A 39 -19.94 7.82 6.14
N GLY A 40 -18.68 7.49 5.91
CA GLY A 40 -18.09 6.19 6.22
C GLY A 40 -18.53 5.09 5.27
N GLU A 41 -19.00 5.46 4.06
CA GLU A 41 -19.30 4.52 2.98
C GLU A 41 -18.03 4.08 2.26
N VAL A 42 -18.03 2.82 1.83
CA VAL A 42 -16.94 2.20 1.06
C VAL A 42 -17.52 1.57 -0.20
N ALA A 43 -16.93 1.83 -1.35
CA ALA A 43 -17.32 1.25 -2.63
C ALA A 43 -16.11 0.78 -3.45
N GLY A 44 -16.34 -0.16 -4.38
CA GLY A 44 -15.31 -0.60 -5.33
C GLY A 44 -14.10 -1.28 -4.67
N ALA A 45 -14.29 -1.90 -3.52
CA ALA A 45 -13.22 -2.63 -2.84
C ALA A 45 -13.10 -4.05 -3.43
N ALA A 46 -12.41 -4.18 -4.56
CA ALA A 46 -12.30 -5.43 -5.33
C ALA A 46 -11.81 -6.65 -4.53
N ASN A 47 -11.17 -6.45 -3.39
CA ASN A 47 -10.68 -7.51 -2.51
C ASN A 47 -11.69 -7.89 -1.41
N LEU A 48 -12.84 -7.20 -1.31
CA LEU A 48 -13.86 -7.43 -0.29
C LEU A 48 -15.16 -7.86 -0.98
N PRO A 49 -15.60 -9.11 -0.82
CA PRO A 49 -16.87 -9.58 -1.39
C PRO A 49 -18.06 -8.74 -0.89
N GLY A 50 -18.90 -8.27 -1.82
CA GLY A 50 -20.08 -7.47 -1.51
C GLY A 50 -19.82 -5.97 -1.31
N PHE A 51 -18.65 -5.47 -1.74
CA PHE A 51 -18.30 -4.05 -1.75
C PHE A 51 -18.21 -3.47 -3.18
N ASP A 52 -18.84 -4.13 -4.13
CA ASP A 52 -19.01 -3.61 -5.49
C ASP A 52 -19.94 -2.38 -5.50
N GLU A 53 -20.98 -2.41 -4.69
CA GLU A 53 -21.90 -1.29 -4.41
C GLU A 53 -21.48 -0.57 -3.11
N PRO A 54 -21.89 0.70 -2.91
CA PRO A 54 -21.61 1.44 -1.68
C PRO A 54 -22.15 0.74 -0.44
N VAL A 55 -21.27 0.46 0.53
CA VAL A 55 -21.60 -0.14 1.82
C VAL A 55 -21.36 0.89 2.93
N PRO A 56 -22.33 1.20 3.79
CA PRO A 56 -22.17 2.15 4.90
C PRO A 56 -21.39 1.49 6.06
N LEU A 57 -20.11 1.17 5.81
CA LEU A 57 -19.27 0.40 6.72
C LEU A 57 -19.13 1.07 8.09
N GLY A 58 -18.90 2.39 8.11
CA GLY A 58 -18.76 3.17 9.34
C GLY A 58 -20.03 3.05 10.23
N PRO A 59 -21.22 3.41 9.74
CA PRO A 59 -22.46 3.26 10.46
C PRO A 59 -22.76 1.84 10.94
N LEU A 60 -22.51 0.83 10.10
CA LEU A 60 -22.74 -0.57 10.46
C LEU A 60 -21.82 -1.05 11.61
N VAL A 61 -20.54 -0.67 11.58
CA VAL A 61 -19.61 -1.02 12.65
C VAL A 61 -19.90 -0.21 13.91
N ALA A 62 -20.26 1.07 13.78
CA ALA A 62 -20.66 1.92 14.91
C ALA A 62 -21.87 1.32 15.65
N GLY A 63 -22.89 0.86 14.92
CA GLY A 63 -24.03 0.16 15.50
C GLY A 63 -23.66 -1.12 16.24
N ALA A 64 -22.69 -1.89 15.72
CA ALA A 64 -22.23 -3.14 16.34
C ALA A 64 -21.34 -2.94 17.59
N LEU A 65 -20.64 -1.81 17.69
CA LEU A 65 -19.72 -1.50 18.79
C LEU A 65 -20.33 -0.54 19.84
N GLY A 66 -21.28 0.29 19.45
CA GLY A 66 -21.84 1.34 20.29
C GLY A 66 -20.84 2.49 20.55
N THR A 67 -19.97 2.78 19.58
CA THR A 67 -18.96 3.86 19.64
C THR A 67 -18.82 4.53 18.28
N GLU A 68 -18.24 5.74 18.24
CA GLU A 68 -17.94 6.45 16.98
C GLU A 68 -16.99 5.61 16.12
N VAL A 69 -17.26 5.54 14.82
CA VAL A 69 -16.42 4.86 13.84
C VAL A 69 -16.10 5.82 12.69
N ARG A 70 -14.84 5.89 12.32
CA ARG A 70 -14.36 6.60 11.14
C ARG A 70 -13.68 5.68 10.18
N VAL A 71 -13.93 5.89 8.90
CA VAL A 71 -13.35 5.10 7.82
C VAL A 71 -12.50 6.01 6.94
N GLY A 72 -11.31 5.55 6.59
CA GLY A 72 -10.43 6.15 5.59
C GLY A 72 -9.94 5.10 4.62
N ASN A 73 -9.41 5.53 3.48
CA ASN A 73 -8.74 4.60 2.58
C ASN A 73 -7.47 4.06 3.27
N ASP A 74 -7.16 2.77 3.09
CA ASP A 74 -6.07 2.06 3.78
C ASP A 74 -4.69 2.68 3.52
N VAL A 75 -4.39 3.06 2.27
CA VAL A 75 -3.15 3.72 1.90
C VAL A 75 -3.09 5.15 2.43
N SER A 76 -4.22 5.87 2.40
CA SER A 76 -4.33 7.24 2.91
C SER A 76 -4.06 7.32 4.41
N VAL A 77 -4.65 6.41 5.20
CA VAL A 77 -4.39 6.39 6.65
C VAL A 77 -2.96 5.98 6.97
N ALA A 78 -2.40 5.01 6.25
CA ALA A 78 -1.01 4.62 6.41
C ALA A 78 -0.04 5.77 6.04
N THR A 79 -0.39 6.57 5.02
CA THR A 79 0.36 7.78 4.66
C THR A 79 0.37 8.80 5.78
N VAL A 80 -0.79 9.06 6.41
CA VAL A 80 -0.88 9.96 7.58
C VAL A 80 -0.03 9.46 8.75
N ALA A 81 -0.04 8.14 8.99
CA ALA A 81 0.79 7.56 10.04
C ALA A 81 2.28 7.76 9.78
N GLU A 82 2.76 7.44 8.58
CA GLU A 82 4.16 7.65 8.20
C GLU A 82 4.56 9.12 8.25
N HIS A 83 3.68 10.02 7.83
CA HIS A 83 3.93 11.47 7.92
C HIS A 83 4.06 11.97 9.36
N ARG A 84 3.15 11.56 10.24
CA ARG A 84 3.08 12.10 11.61
C ARG A 84 4.00 11.39 12.60
N LEU A 85 4.16 10.08 12.46
CA LEU A 85 4.80 9.23 13.45
C LEU A 85 5.97 8.41 12.90
N GLY A 86 6.06 8.27 11.58
CA GLY A 86 7.06 7.46 10.90
C GLY A 86 8.18 8.26 10.25
N ALA A 87 8.69 7.76 9.11
CA ALA A 87 9.81 8.31 8.37
C ALA A 87 9.48 9.67 7.70
N GLY A 88 8.21 10.01 7.56
CA GLY A 88 7.74 11.26 6.96
C GLY A 88 7.78 12.47 7.90
N ARG A 89 8.15 12.30 9.16
CA ARG A 89 8.21 13.41 10.11
C ARG A 89 9.21 14.49 9.67
N GLY A 90 8.74 15.73 9.65
CA GLY A 90 9.56 16.89 9.29
C GLY A 90 9.58 17.22 7.80
N PHE A 91 8.80 16.52 6.97
CA PHE A 91 8.57 16.89 5.58
C PHE A 91 7.12 17.38 5.43
N ASP A 92 6.97 18.55 4.84
CA ASP A 92 5.64 19.12 4.55
C ASP A 92 5.07 18.58 3.23
N ASP A 93 5.95 18.22 2.27
CA ASP A 93 5.57 17.70 0.97
C ASP A 93 6.24 16.35 0.74
N LEU A 94 5.44 15.29 0.69
CA LEU A 94 5.97 13.95 0.48
C LEU A 94 4.99 13.05 -0.30
N LEU A 95 5.56 12.10 -1.01
CA LEU A 95 4.87 10.99 -1.65
C LEU A 95 5.20 9.71 -0.88
N VAL A 96 4.19 8.99 -0.44
CA VAL A 96 4.36 7.65 0.14
C VAL A 96 3.89 6.62 -0.88
N VAL A 97 4.69 5.58 -1.10
CA VAL A 97 4.38 4.48 -2.03
C VAL A 97 4.44 3.17 -1.26
N PHE A 98 3.34 2.46 -1.22
CA PHE A 98 3.22 1.15 -0.58
C PHE A 98 3.21 0.05 -1.64
N ALA A 99 4.34 -0.66 -1.78
CA ALA A 99 4.46 -1.85 -2.61
C ALA A 99 4.04 -3.09 -1.81
N GLY A 100 2.82 -3.54 -2.02
CA GLY A 100 2.17 -4.63 -1.29
C GLY A 100 1.56 -5.68 -2.22
N SER A 101 0.34 -6.10 -1.93
CA SER A 101 -0.46 -6.97 -2.83
C SER A 101 -0.71 -6.31 -4.18
N GLY A 102 -1.02 -5.02 -4.17
CA GLY A 102 -0.97 -4.08 -5.28
C GLY A 102 0.08 -3.01 -5.02
N VAL A 103 -0.05 -1.84 -5.65
CA VAL A 103 0.75 -0.66 -5.36
C VAL A 103 -0.18 0.53 -5.17
N GLY A 104 -0.15 1.10 -3.99
CA GLY A 104 -0.88 2.32 -3.68
C GLY A 104 0.06 3.47 -3.32
N GLY A 105 -0.45 4.68 -3.34
CA GLY A 105 0.29 5.85 -2.91
C GLY A 105 -0.56 6.87 -2.18
N GLY A 106 0.09 7.73 -1.43
CA GLY A 106 -0.54 8.87 -0.79
C GLY A 106 0.34 10.10 -0.87
N LEU A 107 -0.28 11.24 -1.03
CA LEU A 107 0.37 12.54 -1.10
C LEU A 107 0.10 13.34 0.17
N VAL A 108 1.15 13.94 0.73
CA VAL A 108 1.04 15.01 1.71
C VAL A 108 1.59 16.27 1.07
N LEU A 109 0.82 17.34 1.07
CA LEU A 109 1.20 18.63 0.52
C LEU A 109 0.87 19.72 1.53
N GLY A 110 1.86 20.56 1.85
CA GLY A 110 1.73 21.59 2.88
C GLY A 110 1.39 20.99 4.25
N GLY A 111 1.95 19.85 4.61
CA GLY A 111 1.72 19.14 5.88
C GLY A 111 0.36 18.44 6.00
N ARG A 112 -0.41 18.33 4.93
CA ARG A 112 -1.75 17.72 4.92
C ARG A 112 -1.91 16.66 3.86
N LEU A 113 -2.61 15.59 4.21
CA LEU A 113 -2.99 14.56 3.24
C LEU A 113 -3.80 15.22 2.10
N TRP A 114 -3.33 15.02 0.88
CA TRP A 114 -3.99 15.47 -0.33
C TRP A 114 -4.76 14.32 -0.97
N THR A 115 -6.09 14.40 -0.90
CA THR A 115 -6.99 13.36 -1.44
C THR A 115 -7.50 13.68 -2.85
N GLY A 116 -7.26 14.90 -3.34
CA GLY A 116 -7.79 15.36 -4.63
C GLY A 116 -9.29 15.69 -4.56
N THR A 117 -9.82 16.10 -5.68
CA THR A 117 -11.22 16.55 -5.80
C THR A 117 -12.23 15.41 -5.60
N HIS A 118 -11.85 14.20 -6.01
CA HIS A 118 -12.74 13.02 -5.99
C HIS A 118 -12.23 11.91 -5.05
N GLY A 119 -11.30 12.22 -4.16
CA GLY A 119 -10.74 11.25 -3.23
C GLY A 119 -9.78 10.24 -3.87
N ALA A 120 -9.34 10.47 -5.12
CA ALA A 120 -8.51 9.52 -5.89
C ALA A 120 -7.07 10.02 -6.14
N ALA A 121 -6.60 11.01 -5.39
CA ALA A 121 -5.20 11.41 -5.48
C ALA A 121 -4.29 10.32 -4.90
N GLY A 122 -3.11 10.18 -5.49
CA GLY A 122 -2.15 9.17 -5.03
C GLY A 122 -2.29 7.80 -5.68
N GLU A 123 -3.19 7.62 -6.65
CA GLU A 123 -3.36 6.36 -7.42
C GLU A 123 -2.15 6.08 -8.35
N ILE A 124 -0.94 6.22 -7.79
CA ILE A 124 0.33 6.09 -8.51
C ILE A 124 0.54 4.69 -9.11
N GLY A 125 -0.02 3.65 -8.47
CA GLY A 125 0.01 2.28 -8.97
C GLY A 125 -0.59 2.14 -10.36
N HIS A 126 -1.49 3.05 -10.72
CA HIS A 126 -2.18 3.05 -12.01
C HIS A 126 -1.60 4.01 -13.04
N MET A 127 -0.46 4.64 -12.77
CA MET A 127 0.31 5.34 -13.80
C MET A 127 0.85 4.34 -14.82
N VAL A 128 0.64 4.62 -16.11
CA VAL A 128 1.15 3.79 -17.20
C VAL A 128 2.65 4.05 -17.38
N VAL A 129 3.46 3.03 -17.17
CA VAL A 129 4.93 3.06 -17.33
C VAL A 129 5.41 2.31 -18.57
N VAL A 130 4.56 1.44 -19.14
CA VAL A 130 4.82 0.72 -20.39
C VAL A 130 3.55 0.71 -21.22
N GLU A 131 3.50 1.50 -22.29
CA GLU A 131 2.36 1.53 -23.17
C GLU A 131 2.10 0.13 -23.78
N GLY A 132 0.83 -0.32 -23.72
CA GLY A 132 0.43 -1.64 -24.22
C GLY A 132 0.98 -2.83 -23.41
N GLY A 133 1.66 -2.59 -22.28
CA GLY A 133 2.34 -3.59 -21.47
C GLY A 133 1.41 -4.58 -20.76
N GLU A 134 1.85 -5.07 -19.59
CA GLU A 134 1.12 -6.08 -18.81
C GLU A 134 -0.30 -5.63 -18.41
N LEU A 135 -1.23 -6.57 -18.37
CA LEU A 135 -2.60 -6.30 -17.94
C LEU A 135 -2.64 -6.00 -16.43
N CYS A 136 -3.21 -4.86 -16.09
CA CYS A 136 -3.48 -4.46 -14.71
C CYS A 136 -4.88 -4.92 -14.28
N PRO A 137 -5.11 -5.25 -12.99
CA PRO A 137 -6.44 -5.55 -12.47
C PRO A 137 -7.48 -4.45 -12.71
N CYS A 138 -7.06 -3.19 -12.88
CA CYS A 138 -7.95 -2.08 -13.22
C CYS A 138 -8.48 -2.10 -14.67
N GLY A 139 -8.14 -3.11 -15.47
CA GLY A 139 -8.55 -3.28 -16.86
C GLY A 139 -7.64 -2.58 -17.89
N ARG A 140 -6.75 -1.69 -17.45
CA ARG A 140 -5.77 -1.02 -18.35
C ARG A 140 -4.49 -1.85 -18.50
N ARG A 141 -3.67 -1.47 -19.47
CA ARG A 141 -2.36 -2.10 -19.69
C ARG A 141 -1.22 -1.15 -19.32
N GLY A 142 -0.14 -1.73 -18.80
CA GLY A 142 1.11 -1.02 -18.57
C GLY A 142 1.18 -0.20 -17.28
N CYS A 143 0.19 -0.30 -16.40
CA CYS A 143 0.23 0.33 -15.08
C CYS A 143 1.45 -0.15 -14.28
N MET A 144 2.03 0.71 -13.45
CA MET A 144 3.14 0.36 -12.56
C MET A 144 2.80 -0.86 -11.69
N GLU A 145 1.57 -0.95 -11.16
CA GLU A 145 1.12 -2.09 -10.35
C GLU A 145 1.19 -3.43 -11.08
N ALA A 146 1.00 -3.43 -12.40
CA ALA A 146 1.08 -4.66 -13.21
C ALA A 146 2.49 -5.28 -13.22
N TYR A 147 3.50 -4.54 -12.77
CA TYR A 147 4.90 -4.97 -12.63
C TYR A 147 5.35 -5.06 -11.19
N ALA A 148 4.94 -4.13 -10.33
CA ALA A 148 5.43 -4.00 -8.96
C ALA A 148 4.45 -4.53 -7.90
N GLY A 149 3.18 -4.75 -8.22
CA GLY A 149 2.24 -5.38 -7.33
C GLY A 149 2.53 -6.88 -7.16
N ARG A 150 2.58 -7.36 -5.93
CA ARG A 150 2.90 -8.75 -5.61
C ARG A 150 1.95 -9.76 -6.29
N ASN A 151 0.65 -9.42 -6.38
CA ASN A 151 -0.33 -10.25 -7.08
C ASN A 151 -0.04 -10.34 -8.59
N ALA A 152 0.43 -9.25 -9.19
CA ALA A 152 0.83 -9.24 -10.59
C ALA A 152 2.12 -10.07 -10.80
N MET A 153 3.11 -9.90 -9.94
CA MET A 153 4.34 -10.71 -9.99
C MET A 153 4.06 -12.21 -9.78
N GLU A 154 3.13 -12.57 -8.87
CA GLU A 154 2.71 -13.98 -8.71
C GLU A 154 2.09 -14.52 -10.00
N ARG A 155 1.20 -13.76 -10.66
CA ARG A 155 0.61 -14.14 -11.93
C ARG A 155 1.67 -14.37 -13.03
N LEU A 156 2.63 -13.44 -13.11
CA LEU A 156 3.75 -13.55 -14.07
C LEU A 156 4.66 -14.76 -13.76
N ALA A 157 4.95 -15.01 -12.49
CA ALA A 157 5.73 -16.17 -12.07
C ALA A 157 5.06 -17.48 -12.44
N ARG A 158 3.75 -17.60 -12.20
CA ARG A 158 2.97 -18.79 -12.58
C ARG A 158 2.92 -18.99 -14.08
N ALA A 159 2.72 -17.93 -14.86
CA ALA A 159 2.74 -17.99 -16.31
C ALA A 159 4.11 -18.43 -16.85
N ALA A 160 5.20 -17.90 -16.31
CA ALA A 160 6.55 -18.28 -16.69
C ALA A 160 6.86 -19.75 -16.36
N ALA A 161 6.47 -20.23 -15.17
CA ALA A 161 6.62 -21.62 -14.77
C ALA A 161 5.80 -22.57 -15.67
N ALA A 162 4.56 -22.20 -15.99
CA ALA A 162 3.72 -22.97 -16.93
C ALA A 162 4.31 -23.03 -18.35
N ALA A 163 5.08 -22.00 -18.75
CA ALA A 163 5.84 -21.99 -20.00
C ALA A 163 7.19 -22.74 -19.91
N GLY A 164 7.45 -23.44 -18.82
CA GLY A 164 8.66 -24.25 -18.63
C GLY A 164 9.89 -23.49 -18.15
N ARG A 165 9.76 -22.23 -17.72
CA ARG A 165 10.89 -21.50 -17.10
C ARG A 165 11.18 -22.06 -15.71
N PRO A 166 12.45 -22.41 -15.41
CA PRO A 166 12.81 -22.89 -14.09
C PRO A 166 12.67 -21.77 -13.04
N THR A 167 12.05 -22.10 -11.90
CA THR A 167 11.91 -21.21 -10.75
C THR A 167 11.56 -22.00 -9.49
N GLU A 168 12.08 -21.57 -8.35
CA GLU A 168 11.77 -22.11 -7.02
C GLU A 168 10.57 -21.39 -6.36
N LEU A 169 10.06 -20.30 -6.93
CA LEU A 169 9.02 -19.48 -6.32
C LEU A 169 7.78 -20.27 -5.89
N LEU A 170 7.31 -21.21 -6.74
CA LEU A 170 6.13 -22.03 -6.45
C LEU A 170 6.44 -23.05 -5.35
N ALA A 171 7.59 -23.71 -5.44
CA ALA A 171 8.03 -24.67 -4.44
C ALA A 171 8.28 -24.00 -3.06
N ILE A 172 8.83 -22.81 -3.05
CA ILE A 172 9.01 -22.00 -1.81
C ILE A 172 7.65 -21.66 -1.22
N GLN A 173 6.71 -21.18 -2.03
CA GLN A 173 5.34 -20.88 -1.59
C GLN A 173 4.68 -22.11 -0.93
N GLU A 174 4.77 -23.28 -1.56
CA GLU A 174 4.20 -24.53 -1.06
C GLU A 174 4.86 -24.95 0.25
N ARG A 175 6.19 -24.96 0.34
CA ARG A 175 6.94 -25.26 1.56
C ARG A 175 6.58 -24.33 2.73
N GLN A 176 6.25 -23.07 2.45
CA GLN A 176 5.81 -22.11 3.46
C GLN A 176 4.33 -22.21 3.80
N GLY A 177 3.57 -23.12 3.17
CA GLY A 177 2.13 -23.31 3.41
C GLY A 177 1.31 -22.08 3.10
N ARG A 178 1.72 -21.24 2.14
CA ARG A 178 1.06 -19.97 1.84
C ARG A 178 0.08 -20.12 0.67
N PRO A 179 -1.18 -19.65 0.80
CA PRO A 179 -2.14 -19.71 -0.30
C PRO A 179 -1.77 -18.80 -1.48
N ARG A 180 -0.99 -17.73 -1.19
CA ARG A 180 -0.49 -16.75 -2.15
C ARG A 180 0.99 -16.49 -1.95
N MET A 181 1.68 -16.01 -3.01
CA MET A 181 3.06 -15.57 -2.88
C MET A 181 3.14 -14.33 -2.01
N THR A 182 3.83 -14.43 -0.88
CA THR A 182 4.10 -13.32 0.03
C THR A 182 5.43 -12.65 -0.32
N SER A 183 5.69 -11.46 0.23
CA SER A 183 7.01 -10.82 0.11
C SER A 183 8.13 -11.71 0.66
N GLY A 184 7.82 -12.56 1.66
CA GLY A 184 8.74 -13.56 2.20
C GLY A 184 9.12 -14.64 1.19
N VAL A 185 8.18 -15.08 0.33
CA VAL A 185 8.45 -16.03 -0.75
C VAL A 185 9.45 -15.42 -1.74
N PHE A 186 9.21 -14.17 -2.20
CA PHE A 186 10.13 -13.47 -3.08
C PHE A 186 11.51 -13.28 -2.44
N LYS A 187 11.56 -12.85 -1.17
CA LYS A 187 12.84 -12.70 -0.44
C LYS A 187 13.62 -14.01 -0.39
N THR A 188 12.96 -15.11 -0.04
CA THR A 188 13.61 -16.44 0.01
C THR A 188 14.12 -16.87 -1.36
N ALA A 189 13.35 -16.63 -2.44
CA ALA A 189 13.78 -16.96 -3.80
C ALA A 189 14.98 -16.10 -4.25
N LEU A 190 14.96 -14.80 -3.93
CA LEU A 190 16.10 -13.90 -4.20
C LEU A 190 17.37 -14.36 -3.48
N ASP A 191 17.26 -14.72 -2.21
CA ASP A 191 18.39 -15.21 -1.40
C ASP A 191 18.95 -16.54 -1.93
N ALA A 192 18.09 -17.36 -2.56
CA ALA A 192 18.49 -18.58 -3.23
C ALA A 192 19.04 -18.37 -4.66
N GLY A 193 19.05 -17.12 -5.14
CA GLY A 193 19.57 -16.79 -6.48
C GLY A 193 18.60 -17.19 -7.62
N ASP A 194 17.29 -17.30 -7.37
CA ASP A 194 16.30 -17.63 -8.39
C ASP A 194 16.28 -16.57 -9.50
N PRO A 195 16.59 -16.95 -10.77
CA PRO A 195 16.70 -15.97 -11.85
C PRO A 195 15.36 -15.28 -12.18
N LEU A 196 14.22 -15.98 -12.06
CA LEU A 196 12.92 -15.42 -12.33
C LEU A 196 12.51 -14.42 -11.23
N ALA A 197 12.80 -14.72 -9.96
CA ALA A 197 12.56 -13.78 -8.86
C ALA A 197 13.39 -12.50 -9.04
N HIS A 198 14.65 -12.62 -9.44
CA HIS A 198 15.52 -11.48 -9.74
C HIS A 198 14.96 -10.63 -10.89
N GLU A 199 14.52 -11.26 -11.99
CA GLU A 199 13.91 -10.56 -13.13
C GLU A 199 12.63 -9.81 -12.73
N LEU A 200 11.71 -10.48 -12.00
CA LEU A 200 10.45 -9.87 -11.58
C LEU A 200 10.68 -8.68 -10.66
N ILE A 201 11.60 -8.80 -9.71
CA ILE A 201 11.94 -7.68 -8.81
C ILE A 201 12.65 -6.56 -9.57
N GLU A 202 13.52 -6.87 -10.56
CA GLU A 202 14.12 -5.82 -11.38
C GLU A 202 13.07 -5.06 -12.19
N ARG A 203 12.14 -5.76 -12.83
CA ARG A 203 11.00 -5.14 -13.53
C ARG A 203 10.17 -4.25 -12.60
N ALA A 204 9.95 -4.70 -11.36
CA ALA A 204 9.25 -3.91 -10.35
C ALA A 204 10.03 -2.63 -9.99
N VAL A 205 11.34 -2.74 -9.78
CA VAL A 205 12.23 -1.60 -9.48
C VAL A 205 12.18 -0.55 -10.60
N GLN A 206 12.29 -1.00 -11.86
CA GLN A 206 12.27 -0.09 -13.02
C GLN A 206 10.89 0.60 -13.15
N ALA A 207 9.80 -0.14 -12.97
CA ALA A 207 8.45 0.41 -13.02
C ALA A 207 8.20 1.44 -11.89
N LEU A 208 8.63 1.12 -10.66
CA LEU A 208 8.57 2.03 -9.52
C LEU A 208 9.41 3.29 -9.77
N GLY A 209 10.65 3.12 -10.23
CA GLY A 209 11.56 4.23 -10.51
C GLY A 209 10.97 5.22 -11.53
N ALA A 210 10.45 4.72 -12.64
CA ALA A 210 9.87 5.54 -13.71
C ALA A 210 8.62 6.30 -13.24
N ALA A 211 7.67 5.61 -12.56
CA ALA A 211 6.44 6.24 -12.09
C ALA A 211 6.69 7.26 -10.98
N ILE A 212 7.53 6.90 -9.99
CA ILE A 212 7.85 7.79 -8.87
C ILE A 212 8.58 9.05 -9.38
N ALA A 213 9.56 8.90 -10.26
CA ALA A 213 10.24 10.05 -10.84
C ALA A 213 9.30 10.96 -11.64
N SER A 214 8.34 10.38 -12.37
CA SER A 214 7.31 11.14 -13.09
C SER A 214 6.41 11.93 -12.13
N ALA A 215 6.01 11.31 -11.01
CA ALA A 215 5.24 11.98 -9.97
C ALA A 215 6.06 13.11 -9.29
N VAL A 216 7.34 12.86 -8.98
CA VAL A 216 8.25 13.87 -8.43
C VAL A 216 8.42 15.04 -9.39
N ASN A 217 8.62 14.80 -10.68
CA ASN A 217 8.72 15.87 -11.69
C ASN A 217 7.46 16.73 -11.79
N LEU A 218 6.28 16.15 -11.46
CA LEU A 218 4.99 16.85 -11.54
C LEU A 218 4.67 17.63 -10.26
N VAL A 219 4.98 17.05 -9.08
CA VAL A 219 4.52 17.56 -7.77
C VAL A 219 5.62 18.27 -7.01
N ASP A 220 6.90 17.93 -7.27
CA ASP A 220 8.09 18.51 -6.62
C ASP A 220 8.09 18.33 -5.09
N VAL A 221 7.96 17.09 -4.65
CA VAL A 221 7.95 16.75 -3.22
C VAL A 221 9.37 16.71 -2.62
N GLN A 222 9.49 16.94 -1.32
CA GLN A 222 10.75 16.91 -0.55
C GLN A 222 11.25 15.48 -0.32
N ALA A 223 10.32 14.53 -0.17
CA ALA A 223 10.67 13.14 0.11
C ALA A 223 9.73 12.15 -0.56
N VAL A 224 10.26 10.95 -0.82
CA VAL A 224 9.50 9.76 -1.18
C VAL A 224 9.74 8.69 -0.14
N LEU A 225 8.68 8.11 0.41
CA LEU A 225 8.75 6.97 1.32
C LEU A 225 8.32 5.70 0.58
N ILE A 226 9.10 4.64 0.71
CA ILE A 226 8.80 3.32 0.14
C ILE A 226 8.47 2.36 1.29
N GLY A 227 7.21 1.98 1.40
CA GLY A 227 6.71 1.04 2.40
C GLY A 227 5.97 -0.14 1.78
N GLY A 228 5.16 -0.79 2.61
CA GLY A 228 4.41 -1.98 2.24
C GLY A 228 5.25 -3.24 2.23
N GLY A 229 4.58 -4.38 2.15
CA GLY A 229 5.23 -5.65 2.43
C GLY A 229 6.47 -6.00 1.58
N LEU A 230 6.63 -5.46 0.37
CA LEU A 230 7.89 -5.60 -0.39
C LEU A 230 8.95 -4.64 0.14
N GLY A 231 8.59 -3.37 0.35
CA GLY A 231 9.50 -2.37 0.91
C GLY A 231 10.07 -2.83 2.26
N ASP A 232 9.18 -3.26 3.16
CA ASP A 232 9.55 -3.71 4.50
C ASP A 232 10.41 -4.99 4.47
N LYS A 233 10.05 -5.95 3.60
CA LYS A 233 10.73 -7.26 3.57
C LYS A 233 12.07 -7.22 2.84
N LEU A 234 12.19 -6.43 1.78
CA LEU A 234 13.42 -6.27 1.02
C LEU A 234 14.31 -5.14 1.56
N GLY A 235 13.72 -4.23 2.33
CA GLY A 235 14.43 -3.21 3.10
C GLY A 235 15.17 -2.17 2.28
N GLU A 236 16.12 -1.54 2.93
CA GLU A 236 16.92 -0.45 2.36
C GLU A 236 17.60 -0.77 1.01
N PRO A 237 18.12 -1.99 0.76
CA PRO A 237 18.68 -2.33 -0.56
C PRO A 237 17.64 -2.19 -1.70
N PHE A 238 16.39 -2.51 -1.47
CA PHE A 238 15.32 -2.35 -2.45
C PHE A 238 15.01 -0.86 -2.69
N VAL A 239 14.92 -0.08 -1.62
CA VAL A 239 14.70 1.38 -1.70
C VAL A 239 15.80 2.06 -2.49
N ARG A 240 17.07 1.73 -2.24
CA ARG A 240 18.23 2.27 -3.00
C ARG A 240 18.19 1.90 -4.48
N ARG A 241 17.75 0.68 -4.82
CA ARG A 241 17.60 0.28 -6.23
C ARG A 241 16.52 1.11 -6.92
N ILE A 242 15.40 1.39 -6.24
CA ILE A 242 14.34 2.27 -6.76
C ILE A 242 14.90 3.69 -6.94
N GLU A 243 15.56 4.24 -5.94
CA GLU A 243 16.21 5.55 -6.03
C GLU A 243 17.16 5.64 -7.24
N THR A 244 18.01 4.62 -7.44
CA THR A 244 18.91 4.54 -8.61
C THR A 244 18.11 4.50 -9.92
N ALA A 245 17.03 3.72 -9.97
CA ALA A 245 16.16 3.62 -11.15
C ALA A 245 15.40 4.91 -11.44
N MET A 246 15.17 5.78 -10.46
CA MET A 246 14.55 7.10 -10.65
C MET A 246 15.49 8.08 -11.38
N VAL A 247 16.80 8.00 -11.13
CA VAL A 247 17.77 9.01 -11.61
C VAL A 247 17.67 9.33 -13.10
N PRO A 248 17.56 8.36 -14.04
CA PRO A 248 17.43 8.67 -15.47
C PRO A 248 16.17 9.47 -15.82
N HIS A 249 15.14 9.38 -15.01
CA HIS A 249 13.81 9.96 -15.24
C HIS A 249 13.57 11.29 -14.52
N LEU A 250 14.43 11.68 -13.56
CA LEU A 250 14.33 12.94 -12.85
C LEU A 250 14.75 14.12 -13.74
N PHE A 251 13.95 15.21 -13.71
CA PHE A 251 14.27 16.44 -14.43
C PHE A 251 15.39 17.21 -13.73
N VAL A 252 15.32 17.37 -12.40
CA VAL A 252 16.34 18.06 -11.60
C VAL A 252 17.49 17.09 -11.28
N ARG A 253 18.73 17.45 -11.64
CA ARG A 253 19.94 16.64 -11.39
C ARG A 253 21.13 17.55 -11.04
N PRO A 254 21.81 17.34 -9.89
CA PRO A 254 21.46 16.39 -8.83
C PRO A 254 20.16 16.77 -8.15
N SER A 255 19.38 15.78 -7.71
CA SER A 255 18.11 16.00 -7.04
C SER A 255 18.33 16.14 -5.52
N PRO A 256 17.70 17.12 -4.85
CA PRO A 256 17.70 17.23 -3.39
C PRO A 256 16.72 16.25 -2.73
N LEU A 257 15.94 15.50 -3.51
CA LEU A 257 14.94 14.55 -3.07
C LEU A 257 15.51 13.52 -2.09
N ARG A 258 14.79 13.25 -1.01
CA ARG A 258 15.10 12.17 -0.09
C ARG A 258 14.24 10.94 -0.41
N VAL A 259 14.87 9.79 -0.63
CA VAL A 259 14.15 8.51 -0.80
C VAL A 259 14.45 7.63 0.40
N LEU A 260 13.42 7.29 1.17
CA LEU A 260 13.54 6.65 2.48
C LEU A 260 12.64 5.41 2.57
N PRO A 261 13.02 4.39 3.35
CA PRO A 261 12.10 3.34 3.72
C PRO A 261 11.03 3.87 4.68
N GLY A 262 9.81 3.32 4.62
CA GLY A 262 8.80 3.51 5.65
C GLY A 262 9.29 3.01 7.00
N ALA A 263 8.80 3.57 8.10
CA ALA A 263 9.26 3.25 9.44
C ALA A 263 8.26 2.41 10.25
N LEU A 264 6.98 2.42 9.89
CA LEU A 264 5.92 1.81 10.70
C LEU A 264 5.55 0.39 10.24
N GLY A 265 6.00 -0.03 9.06
CA GLY A 265 5.78 -1.37 8.53
C GLY A 265 4.31 -1.80 8.57
N ASP A 266 4.04 -3.02 9.03
CA ASP A 266 2.69 -3.59 9.11
C ASP A 266 1.74 -2.78 10.02
N TYR A 267 2.26 -1.93 10.89
CA TYR A 267 1.44 -1.11 11.80
C TYR A 267 1.00 0.24 11.19
N ALA A 268 1.51 0.64 10.04
CA ALA A 268 1.19 1.94 9.43
C ALA A 268 -0.32 2.12 9.25
N GLY A 269 -1.01 1.12 8.68
CA GLY A 269 -2.46 1.18 8.46
C GLY A 269 -3.26 1.29 9.76
N ALA A 270 -2.97 0.45 10.76
CA ALA A 270 -3.68 0.47 12.04
C ALA A 270 -3.41 1.76 12.83
N THR A 271 -2.15 2.21 12.83
CA THR A 271 -1.76 3.47 13.48
C THR A 271 -2.47 4.67 12.83
N GLY A 272 -2.48 4.73 11.49
CA GLY A 272 -3.15 5.80 10.77
C GLY A 272 -4.66 5.77 10.92
N ALA A 273 -5.27 4.59 10.95
CA ALA A 273 -6.68 4.46 11.25
C ALA A 273 -7.00 5.01 12.66
N ALA A 274 -6.17 4.71 13.67
CA ALA A 274 -6.35 5.26 15.01
C ALA A 274 -6.27 6.80 15.04
N LEU A 275 -5.41 7.41 14.20
CA LEU A 275 -5.31 8.87 14.09
C LEU A 275 -6.59 9.53 13.56
N LEU A 276 -7.45 8.82 12.79
CA LEU A 276 -8.73 9.36 12.33
C LEU A 276 -9.65 9.80 13.48
N VAL A 277 -9.51 9.17 14.64
CA VAL A 277 -10.33 9.46 15.81
C VAL A 277 -9.58 10.19 16.91
N ALA A 278 -8.26 10.07 16.97
CA ALA A 278 -7.42 10.74 17.98
C ALA A 278 -7.34 12.27 17.80
N ASP A 279 -7.48 12.77 16.58
CA ASP A 279 -7.37 14.22 16.26
C ASP A 279 -8.53 15.08 16.80
N ARG A 280 -9.49 14.50 17.50
CA ARG A 280 -10.63 15.21 18.12
C ARG A 280 -10.73 15.00 19.63
N ALA A 281 -9.88 14.16 20.19
CA ALA A 281 -9.75 13.98 21.63
C ALA A 281 -8.68 14.95 22.16
#